data_6d20eedc8be4ca9dec09187798958dbc
#
_entry.id   6d20eedc8be4ca9dec09187798958dbc
#
_cell.length_a   1.000
_cell.length_b   1.000
_cell.length_c   1.000
_cell.angle_alpha   90.00
_cell.angle_beta   90.00
_cell.angle_gamma   90.00
#
_symmetry.space_group_name_H-M   'P 1'
#
loop_
_entity.id
_entity.type
_entity.pdbx_description
1 polymer ?
#
loop_
_entity_poly.entity_id
_entity_poly.type
_entity_poly.pdbx_seq_one_letter_code
_entity_poly.pdbx_strand_id
1 'polypeptide(L)'
;MRSVFMRYPGGKAKAVTFSYDDGVPQDQRLAALFDKYGMKATFNFNCECNRKFNFTKEQIKELFLSKGHEIAVHGAFHRANGNLRPIEGIRDVLDCRLELEDKCDQIIRGMAYPDTGITQMGNFGNYEQIKNYLTELDIAYARTLGGDNNSFLVPQDFHAWMPTAHHDNPNIMKYIDEFLNLDISPAAYHAKRIPRLFYIWGHSYEFDRNDNWGHIEAICQKFAGNEELWFATNIEIYDYVQAYKSLRYSADGHTVYNPTLLTIWLDADGKPYCIQSGETIRIN
;
A
#
# COMPACT_ATOMS: atom_id res chain seq x y z
N MET A 1 28.37 15.20 -8.59
CA MET A 1 27.19 14.31 -8.68
C MET A 1 26.67 14.08 -7.27
N ARG A 2 25.36 14.02 -7.10
CA ARG A 2 24.69 13.86 -5.78
C ARG A 2 23.90 12.56 -5.75
N SER A 3 23.85 11.96 -4.57
CA SER A 3 22.91 10.87 -4.28
C SER A 3 21.67 11.46 -3.61
N VAL A 4 20.52 11.35 -4.29
CA VAL A 4 19.24 11.86 -3.79
C VAL A 4 18.31 10.68 -3.52
N PHE A 5 17.76 10.64 -2.32
CA PHE A 5 16.85 9.57 -1.89
C PHE A 5 15.53 10.17 -1.41
N MET A 6 14.43 9.55 -1.79
CA MET A 6 13.13 9.84 -1.22
C MET A 6 13.17 9.64 0.29
N ARG A 7 12.46 10.51 1.01
CA ARG A 7 12.05 10.30 2.39
C ARG A 7 10.54 10.41 2.48
N TYR A 8 9.93 9.60 3.33
CA TYR A 8 8.51 9.66 3.62
C TYR A 8 8.17 10.93 4.43
N PRO A 9 6.89 11.25 4.61
CA PRO A 9 6.46 12.40 5.41
C PRO A 9 7.17 12.50 6.75
N GLY A 10 7.61 13.71 7.10
CA GLY A 10 8.43 13.95 8.28
C GLY A 10 9.91 13.59 8.12
N GLY A 11 10.38 13.33 6.91
CA GLY A 11 11.78 12.96 6.64
C GLY A 11 12.12 11.49 6.97
N LYS A 12 11.12 10.67 7.22
CA LYS A 12 11.26 9.27 7.62
C LYS A 12 11.80 8.41 6.49
N ALA A 13 12.62 7.42 6.82
CA ALA A 13 13.19 6.49 5.84
C ALA A 13 12.44 5.15 5.76
N LYS A 14 11.51 4.90 6.68
CA LYS A 14 10.77 3.66 6.80
C LYS A 14 9.26 3.92 6.81
N ALA A 15 8.51 3.09 6.08
CA ALA A 15 7.04 3.09 6.10
C ALA A 15 6.50 1.69 6.37
N VAL A 16 5.31 1.62 6.94
CA VAL A 16 4.57 0.36 7.19
C VAL A 16 3.17 0.50 6.64
N THR A 17 2.70 -0.52 5.94
CA THR A 17 1.32 -0.62 5.46
C THR A 17 0.75 -2.01 5.71
N PHE A 18 -0.57 -2.05 5.85
CA PHE A 18 -1.36 -3.27 6.05
C PHE A 18 -2.44 -3.34 4.98
N SER A 19 -2.74 -4.54 4.48
CA SER A 19 -3.76 -4.76 3.46
C SER A 19 -4.52 -6.04 3.76
N TYR A 20 -5.84 -5.92 3.97
CA TYR A 20 -6.68 -7.06 4.35
C TYR A 20 -7.82 -7.24 3.37
N ASP A 21 -8.14 -8.49 3.04
CA ASP A 21 -9.02 -8.85 1.95
C ASP A 21 -10.40 -9.28 2.40
N ASP A 22 -11.33 -9.29 1.44
CA ASP A 22 -12.65 -9.87 1.45
C ASP A 22 -13.79 -9.02 2.04
N GLY A 23 -13.53 -7.97 2.80
CA GLY A 23 -14.60 -7.14 3.38
C GLY A 23 -15.49 -7.92 4.36
N VAL A 24 -14.89 -8.70 5.26
CA VAL A 24 -15.59 -9.59 6.20
C VAL A 24 -15.89 -8.90 7.54
N PRO A 25 -16.87 -9.40 8.35
CA PRO A 25 -17.23 -8.76 9.62
C PRO A 25 -16.06 -8.59 10.60
N GLN A 26 -15.05 -9.46 10.55
CA GLN A 26 -13.85 -9.40 11.38
C GLN A 26 -12.99 -8.16 11.10
N ASP A 27 -13.13 -7.53 9.92
CA ASP A 27 -12.42 -6.30 9.59
C ASP A 27 -12.73 -5.15 10.56
N GLN A 28 -13.94 -5.13 11.14
CA GLN A 28 -14.30 -4.16 12.17
C GLN A 28 -13.38 -4.27 13.40
N ARG A 29 -13.13 -5.48 13.87
CA ARG A 29 -12.26 -5.73 15.03
C ARG A 29 -10.81 -5.39 14.68
N LEU A 30 -10.39 -5.73 13.47
CA LEU A 30 -9.04 -5.45 13.00
C LEU A 30 -8.79 -3.95 12.84
N ALA A 31 -9.73 -3.20 12.25
CA ALA A 31 -9.64 -1.75 12.13
C ALA A 31 -9.52 -1.08 13.51
N ALA A 32 -10.38 -1.48 14.48
CA ALA A 32 -10.30 -0.98 15.85
C ALA A 32 -8.94 -1.30 16.52
N LEU A 33 -8.33 -2.44 16.20
CA LEU A 33 -6.99 -2.78 16.69
C LEU A 33 -5.94 -1.87 16.09
N PHE A 34 -5.98 -1.59 14.78
CA PHE A 34 -5.07 -0.66 14.13
C PHE A 34 -5.23 0.77 14.68
N ASP A 35 -6.47 1.23 14.90
CA ASP A 35 -6.76 2.52 15.53
C ASP A 35 -6.12 2.63 16.93
N LYS A 36 -6.24 1.58 17.75
CA LYS A 36 -5.63 1.52 19.08
C LYS A 36 -4.13 1.78 19.08
N TYR A 37 -3.44 1.34 18.02
CA TYR A 37 -1.99 1.48 17.88
C TYR A 37 -1.58 2.64 16.94
N GLY A 38 -2.53 3.48 16.48
CA GLY A 38 -2.25 4.60 15.58
C GLY A 38 -1.79 4.20 14.18
N MET A 39 -2.24 3.04 13.71
CA MET A 39 -1.86 2.48 12.40
C MET A 39 -2.96 2.67 11.38
N LYS A 40 -2.60 2.72 10.11
CA LYS A 40 -3.51 2.75 8.99
C LYS A 40 -3.46 1.44 8.21
N ALA A 41 -4.57 1.07 7.58
CA ALA A 41 -4.67 -0.12 6.74
C ALA A 41 -5.53 0.14 5.51
N THR A 42 -5.33 -0.68 4.49
CA THR A 42 -6.17 -0.79 3.31
C THR A 42 -7.04 -2.04 3.45
N PHE A 43 -8.34 -1.90 3.27
CA PHE A 43 -9.29 -3.01 3.26
C PHE A 43 -9.82 -3.20 1.85
N ASN A 44 -9.56 -4.36 1.26
CA ASN A 44 -9.92 -4.68 -0.11
C ASN A 44 -11.26 -5.43 -0.11
N PHE A 45 -12.31 -4.75 -0.58
CA PHE A 45 -13.67 -5.27 -0.51
C PHE A 45 -14.14 -5.85 -1.83
N ASN A 46 -14.84 -6.98 -1.77
CA ASN A 46 -15.64 -7.48 -2.88
C ASN A 46 -16.98 -6.71 -2.96
N CYS A 47 -17.61 -6.69 -4.11
CA CYS A 47 -18.95 -6.09 -4.22
C CYS A 47 -20.08 -7.12 -4.01
N GLU A 48 -21.33 -6.62 -3.89
CA GLU A 48 -22.52 -7.44 -3.61
C GLU A 48 -22.88 -8.44 -4.71
N CYS A 49 -22.41 -8.23 -5.95
CA CYS A 49 -22.69 -9.17 -7.04
C CYS A 49 -22.09 -10.57 -6.81
N ASN A 50 -21.10 -10.68 -5.93
CA ASN A 50 -20.48 -11.96 -5.56
C ASN A 50 -20.84 -12.43 -4.15
N ARG A 51 -20.98 -11.49 -3.21
CA ARG A 51 -21.23 -11.78 -1.78
C ARG A 51 -22.21 -10.78 -1.21
N LYS A 52 -22.89 -11.17 -0.12
CA LYS A 52 -23.60 -10.18 0.70
C LYS A 52 -22.60 -9.19 1.28
N PHE A 53 -22.79 -7.91 1.02
CA PHE A 53 -21.96 -6.87 1.58
C PHE A 53 -22.13 -6.85 3.12
N ASN A 54 -21.01 -6.83 3.85
CA ASN A 54 -21.03 -6.98 5.31
C ASN A 54 -21.21 -5.66 6.06
N PHE A 55 -21.06 -4.50 5.36
CA PHE A 55 -21.10 -3.18 5.97
C PHE A 55 -22.05 -2.26 5.22
N THR A 56 -22.82 -1.45 5.96
CA THR A 56 -23.56 -0.35 5.37
C THR A 56 -22.64 0.81 5.01
N LYS A 57 -23.12 1.77 4.22
CA LYS A 57 -22.40 3.01 3.87
C LYS A 57 -21.96 3.77 5.12
N GLU A 58 -22.83 3.88 6.12
CA GLU A 58 -22.56 4.54 7.39
C GLU A 58 -21.46 3.82 8.17
N GLN A 59 -21.50 2.49 8.20
CA GLN A 59 -20.47 1.67 8.87
C GLN A 59 -19.12 1.80 8.17
N ILE A 60 -19.07 1.79 6.83
CA ILE A 60 -17.83 2.00 6.10
C ILE A 60 -17.21 3.37 6.46
N LYS A 61 -18.05 4.41 6.47
CA LYS A 61 -17.60 5.75 6.82
C LYS A 61 -17.11 5.84 8.26
N GLU A 62 -17.85 5.28 9.21
CA GLU A 62 -17.52 5.36 10.65
C GLU A 62 -16.32 4.49 11.03
N LEU A 63 -16.29 3.22 10.57
CA LEU A 63 -15.30 2.24 11.01
C LEU A 63 -13.96 2.35 10.27
N PHE A 64 -13.99 2.83 9.02
CA PHE A 64 -12.79 2.83 8.19
C PHE A 64 -12.39 4.23 7.73
N LEU A 65 -13.24 4.91 6.94
CA LEU A 65 -12.82 6.13 6.24
C LEU A 65 -12.56 7.30 7.19
N SER A 66 -13.40 7.50 8.22
CA SER A 66 -13.20 8.57 9.22
C SER A 66 -11.97 8.37 10.09
N LYS A 67 -11.43 7.16 10.13
CA LYS A 67 -10.20 6.78 10.84
C LYS A 67 -8.96 6.85 9.95
N GLY A 68 -9.13 7.15 8.66
CA GLY A 68 -8.05 7.25 7.70
C GLY A 68 -7.60 5.92 7.13
N HIS A 69 -8.41 4.86 7.26
CA HIS A 69 -8.22 3.63 6.51
C HIS A 69 -8.70 3.81 5.08
N GLU A 70 -8.15 3.01 4.18
CA GLU A 70 -8.53 2.96 2.78
C GLU A 70 -9.47 1.78 2.51
N ILE A 71 -10.45 2.00 1.63
CA ILE A 71 -11.21 0.93 0.98
C ILE A 71 -10.71 0.81 -0.46
N ALA A 72 -10.45 -0.43 -0.90
CA ALA A 72 -9.94 -0.75 -2.22
C ALA A 72 -10.68 -1.92 -2.86
N VAL A 73 -10.51 -2.10 -4.17
CA VAL A 73 -11.18 -3.13 -4.98
C VAL A 73 -10.60 -4.52 -4.71
N HIS A 74 -11.48 -5.53 -4.56
CA HIS A 74 -11.09 -6.95 -4.53
C HIS A 74 -11.91 -7.81 -5.50
N GLY A 75 -12.36 -7.20 -6.61
CA GLY A 75 -13.14 -7.83 -7.66
C GLY A 75 -14.62 -8.05 -7.30
N ALA A 76 -15.47 -8.00 -8.31
CA ALA A 76 -16.91 -8.23 -8.16
C ALA A 76 -17.24 -9.70 -7.94
N PHE A 77 -16.49 -10.60 -8.55
CA PHE A 77 -16.71 -12.05 -8.52
C PHE A 77 -15.56 -12.82 -7.87
N HIS A 78 -14.58 -12.12 -7.31
CA HIS A 78 -13.41 -12.70 -6.66
C HIS A 78 -12.69 -13.72 -7.57
N ARG A 79 -12.36 -13.29 -8.79
CA ARG A 79 -11.69 -14.15 -9.79
C ARG A 79 -10.27 -13.66 -10.05
N ALA A 80 -9.33 -14.60 -10.13
CA ALA A 80 -7.95 -14.30 -10.50
C ALA A 80 -7.88 -13.66 -11.90
N ASN A 81 -7.44 -12.41 -11.98
CA ASN A 81 -7.35 -11.66 -13.24
C ASN A 81 -6.46 -12.37 -14.27
N GLY A 82 -5.43 -13.11 -13.84
CA GLY A 82 -4.58 -13.93 -14.71
C GLY A 82 -5.30 -15.04 -15.45
N ASN A 83 -6.50 -15.44 -15.01
CA ASN A 83 -7.30 -16.50 -15.61
C ASN A 83 -8.49 -15.99 -16.43
N LEU A 84 -8.73 -14.67 -16.43
CA LEU A 84 -9.85 -14.05 -17.14
C LEU A 84 -9.45 -13.56 -18.53
N ARG A 85 -10.41 -13.56 -19.45
CA ARG A 85 -10.28 -12.76 -20.67
C ARG A 85 -10.30 -11.28 -20.29
N PRO A 86 -9.64 -10.39 -21.04
CA PRO A 86 -9.59 -8.96 -20.70
C PRO A 86 -10.96 -8.33 -20.43
N ILE A 87 -11.97 -8.64 -21.25
CA ILE A 87 -13.33 -8.09 -21.08
C ILE A 87 -13.97 -8.51 -19.74
N GLU A 88 -13.68 -9.72 -19.26
CA GLU A 88 -14.17 -10.23 -17.99
C GLU A 88 -13.44 -9.58 -16.82
N GLY A 89 -12.12 -9.42 -16.95
CA GLY A 89 -11.31 -8.73 -15.97
C GLY A 89 -11.69 -7.24 -15.84
N ILE A 90 -11.93 -6.55 -16.96
CA ILE A 90 -12.43 -5.18 -16.97
C ILE A 90 -13.75 -5.08 -16.20
N ARG A 91 -14.71 -5.96 -16.49
CA ARG A 91 -16.02 -5.95 -15.82
C ARG A 91 -15.89 -6.25 -14.33
N ASP A 92 -15.10 -7.25 -13.94
CA ASP A 92 -14.91 -7.64 -12.54
C ASP A 92 -14.38 -6.46 -11.72
N VAL A 93 -13.39 -5.75 -12.24
CA VAL A 93 -12.81 -4.58 -11.57
C VAL A 93 -13.77 -3.38 -11.59
N LEU A 94 -14.35 -3.06 -12.75
CA LEU A 94 -15.22 -1.90 -12.92
C LEU A 94 -16.50 -2.01 -12.09
N ASP A 95 -17.19 -3.16 -12.15
CA ASP A 95 -18.43 -3.37 -11.41
C ASP A 95 -18.19 -3.25 -9.89
N CYS A 96 -17.08 -3.79 -9.39
CA CYS A 96 -16.70 -3.64 -7.99
C CYS A 96 -16.36 -2.20 -7.64
N ARG A 97 -15.57 -1.50 -8.46
CA ARG A 97 -15.20 -0.12 -8.23
C ARG A 97 -16.42 0.81 -8.16
N LEU A 98 -17.35 0.70 -9.12
CA LEU A 98 -18.56 1.50 -9.14
C LEU A 98 -19.40 1.35 -7.87
N GLU A 99 -19.56 0.12 -7.39
CA GLU A 99 -20.31 -0.14 -6.16
C GLU A 99 -19.60 0.42 -4.92
N LEU A 100 -18.28 0.25 -4.82
CA LEU A 100 -17.52 0.78 -3.71
C LEU A 100 -17.51 2.32 -3.70
N GLU A 101 -17.40 2.97 -4.86
CA GLU A 101 -17.44 4.43 -4.97
C GLU A 101 -18.80 4.98 -4.51
N ASP A 102 -19.92 4.31 -4.85
CA ASP A 102 -21.25 4.65 -4.34
C ASP A 102 -21.34 4.51 -2.82
N LYS A 103 -20.79 3.43 -2.25
CA LYS A 103 -20.83 3.19 -0.81
C LYS A 103 -19.88 4.08 -0.02
N CYS A 104 -18.74 4.46 -0.59
CA CYS A 104 -17.71 5.23 0.11
C CYS A 104 -17.85 6.75 -0.07
N ASP A 105 -18.61 7.23 -1.05
CA ASP A 105 -18.61 8.64 -1.51
C ASP A 105 -17.19 9.16 -1.82
N GLN A 106 -16.34 8.30 -2.36
CA GLN A 106 -14.92 8.59 -2.65
C GLN A 106 -14.49 7.93 -3.96
N ILE A 107 -13.47 8.49 -4.60
CA ILE A 107 -12.82 7.86 -5.75
C ILE A 107 -11.95 6.69 -5.24
N ILE A 108 -12.23 5.48 -5.74
CA ILE A 108 -11.51 4.25 -5.39
C ILE A 108 -10.50 3.93 -6.47
N ARG A 109 -9.21 3.93 -6.11
CA ARG A 109 -8.11 3.72 -7.07
C ARG A 109 -7.17 2.57 -6.68
N GLY A 110 -7.38 1.96 -5.53
CA GLY A 110 -6.60 0.84 -5.04
C GLY A 110 -7.21 -0.51 -5.38
N MET A 111 -6.37 -1.54 -5.49
CA MET A 111 -6.81 -2.90 -5.73
C MET A 111 -5.88 -3.92 -5.05
N ALA A 112 -6.45 -5.04 -4.58
CA ALA A 112 -5.74 -6.30 -4.40
C ALA A 112 -6.31 -7.34 -5.37
N TYR A 113 -5.44 -8.08 -6.04
CA TYR A 113 -5.89 -9.17 -6.90
C TYR A 113 -6.51 -10.29 -6.09
N PRO A 114 -7.71 -10.78 -6.46
CA PRO A 114 -8.30 -11.95 -5.79
C PRO A 114 -7.59 -13.25 -6.17
N ASP A 115 -7.70 -14.27 -5.32
CA ASP A 115 -7.19 -15.61 -5.55
C ASP A 115 -5.71 -15.61 -5.96
N THR A 116 -5.33 -16.35 -6.98
CA THR A 116 -3.94 -16.37 -7.49
C THR A 116 -3.53 -15.10 -8.24
N GLY A 117 -4.47 -14.19 -8.49
CA GLY A 117 -4.21 -12.87 -9.09
C GLY A 117 -3.57 -12.98 -10.48
N ILE A 118 -2.31 -12.55 -10.54
CA ILE A 118 -1.46 -12.60 -11.74
C ILE A 118 -0.29 -13.58 -11.58
N THR A 119 -0.23 -14.34 -10.47
CA THR A 119 0.87 -15.30 -10.24
C THR A 119 0.71 -16.58 -11.02
N GLN A 120 -0.53 -16.88 -11.44
CA GLN A 120 -0.84 -17.99 -12.34
C GLN A 120 -1.63 -17.44 -13.52
N MET A 121 -1.13 -17.68 -14.73
CA MET A 121 -1.74 -17.24 -15.97
C MET A 121 -2.44 -18.39 -16.67
N GLY A 122 -3.74 -18.25 -16.91
CA GLY A 122 -4.50 -19.15 -17.77
C GLY A 122 -4.25 -18.87 -19.26
N ASN A 123 -4.99 -19.58 -20.13
CA ASN A 123 -4.83 -19.49 -21.60
C ASN A 123 -5.00 -18.07 -22.17
N PHE A 124 -5.75 -17.21 -21.50
CA PHE A 124 -6.02 -15.84 -21.92
C PHE A 124 -5.24 -14.81 -21.09
N GLY A 125 -4.54 -15.25 -20.06
CA GLY A 125 -3.82 -14.37 -19.15
C GLY A 125 -2.61 -13.75 -19.82
N ASN A 126 -2.51 -12.42 -19.73
CA ASN A 126 -1.36 -11.64 -20.19
C ASN A 126 -1.22 -10.44 -19.27
N TYR A 127 -0.10 -10.36 -18.55
CA TYR A 127 0.11 -9.29 -17.57
C TYR A 127 0.06 -7.90 -18.18
N GLU A 128 0.65 -7.69 -19.35
CA GLU A 128 0.63 -6.37 -20.01
C GLU A 128 -0.81 -5.94 -20.36
N GLN A 129 -1.66 -6.86 -20.78
CA GLN A 129 -3.07 -6.55 -21.03
C GLN A 129 -3.81 -6.22 -19.72
N ILE A 130 -3.52 -6.96 -18.63
CA ILE A 130 -4.10 -6.69 -17.31
C ILE A 130 -3.68 -5.30 -16.85
N LYS A 131 -2.38 -5.00 -16.88
CA LYS A 131 -1.85 -3.69 -16.52
C LYS A 131 -2.45 -2.56 -17.35
N ASN A 132 -2.60 -2.77 -18.65
CA ASN A 132 -3.19 -1.78 -19.54
C ASN A 132 -4.65 -1.46 -19.16
N TYR A 133 -5.50 -2.47 -19.00
CA TYR A 133 -6.88 -2.18 -18.63
C TYR A 133 -7.03 -1.64 -17.20
N LEU A 134 -6.19 -2.04 -16.24
CA LEU A 134 -6.16 -1.44 -14.91
C LEU A 134 -5.77 0.05 -14.98
N THR A 135 -4.81 0.40 -15.82
CA THR A 135 -4.42 1.79 -16.07
C THR A 135 -5.58 2.60 -16.69
N GLU A 136 -6.27 2.05 -17.70
CA GLU A 136 -7.43 2.68 -18.33
C GLU A 136 -8.63 2.81 -17.38
N LEU A 137 -8.73 1.92 -16.40
CA LEU A 137 -9.71 2.00 -15.30
C LEU A 137 -9.22 2.88 -14.14
N ASP A 138 -8.16 3.66 -14.30
CA ASP A 138 -7.57 4.51 -13.25
C ASP A 138 -7.30 3.77 -11.91
N ILE A 139 -6.95 2.48 -12.00
CA ILE A 139 -6.44 1.74 -10.85
C ILE A 139 -4.97 2.09 -10.68
N ALA A 140 -4.64 2.73 -9.58
CA ALA A 140 -3.29 3.25 -9.29
C ALA A 140 -2.29 2.15 -8.94
N TYR A 141 -2.74 1.15 -8.21
CA TYR A 141 -1.94 0.00 -7.80
C TYR A 141 -2.78 -1.26 -7.68
N ALA A 142 -2.12 -2.41 -7.78
CA ALA A 142 -2.73 -3.71 -7.52
C ALA A 142 -1.75 -4.62 -6.76
N ARG A 143 -2.11 -5.03 -5.53
CA ARG A 143 -1.30 -5.94 -4.71
C ARG A 143 -1.44 -7.37 -5.22
N THR A 144 -0.29 -8.02 -5.35
CA THR A 144 -0.22 -9.45 -5.70
C THR A 144 -0.16 -10.33 -4.46
N LEU A 145 -0.43 -11.62 -4.65
CA LEU A 145 0.14 -12.69 -3.84
C LEU A 145 1.56 -12.98 -4.35
N GLY A 146 2.33 -13.70 -3.63
CA GLY A 146 3.61 -14.19 -4.11
C GLY A 146 4.60 -14.37 -2.98
N GLY A 147 5.85 -14.63 -3.34
CA GLY A 147 6.91 -14.83 -2.37
C GLY A 147 7.18 -13.60 -1.48
N ASP A 148 8.07 -13.77 -0.53
CA ASP A 148 8.40 -12.72 0.43
C ASP A 148 9.22 -11.60 -0.22
N ASN A 149 8.83 -10.35 0.02
CA ASN A 149 9.63 -9.17 -0.31
C ASN A 149 10.40 -8.69 0.94
N ASN A 150 11.30 -9.51 1.45
CA ASN A 150 12.11 -9.21 2.63
C ASN A 150 13.32 -8.30 2.36
N SER A 151 13.44 -7.75 1.15
CA SER A 151 14.33 -6.63 0.85
C SER A 151 13.72 -5.29 1.26
N PHE A 152 12.43 -5.25 1.55
CA PHE A 152 11.66 -4.08 1.98
C PHE A 152 11.70 -2.92 0.99
N LEU A 153 11.79 -3.23 -0.30
CA LEU A 153 11.86 -2.21 -1.35
C LEU A 153 10.46 -1.73 -1.76
N VAL A 154 10.37 -0.45 -2.06
CA VAL A 154 9.21 0.11 -2.76
C VAL A 154 9.12 -0.53 -4.15
N PRO A 155 7.93 -0.90 -4.65
CA PRO A 155 7.81 -1.61 -5.92
C PRO A 155 8.26 -0.74 -7.10
N GLN A 156 8.81 -1.39 -8.11
CA GLN A 156 9.09 -0.76 -9.40
C GLN A 156 7.80 -0.67 -10.24
N ASP A 157 6.94 -1.68 -10.14
CA ASP A 157 5.64 -1.76 -10.79
C ASP A 157 4.53 -1.88 -9.74
N PHE A 158 3.74 -0.83 -9.63
CA PHE A 158 2.64 -0.80 -8.66
C PHE A 158 1.45 -1.69 -9.05
N HIS A 159 1.31 -2.10 -10.33
CA HIS A 159 0.29 -3.08 -10.72
C HIS A 159 0.72 -4.54 -10.46
N ALA A 160 1.96 -4.76 -10.03
CA ALA A 160 2.47 -6.04 -9.55
C ALA A 160 3.11 -5.87 -8.15
N TRP A 161 2.41 -5.21 -7.25
CA TRP A 161 2.95 -4.84 -5.93
C TRP A 161 2.96 -6.03 -4.99
N MET A 162 4.12 -6.66 -4.83
CA MET A 162 4.33 -7.77 -3.93
C MET A 162 4.50 -7.29 -2.49
N PRO A 163 3.72 -7.81 -1.53
CA PRO A 163 3.88 -7.49 -0.10
C PRO A 163 5.16 -8.09 0.48
N THR A 164 5.54 -7.65 1.68
CA THR A 164 6.65 -8.25 2.42
C THR A 164 6.32 -9.69 2.81
N ALA A 165 5.18 -9.90 3.44
CA ALA A 165 4.74 -11.24 3.83
C ALA A 165 3.25 -11.26 4.23
N HIS A 166 2.65 -12.44 4.19
CA HIS A 166 1.38 -12.73 4.87
C HIS A 166 1.56 -12.63 6.39
N HIS A 167 0.52 -12.20 7.11
CA HIS A 167 0.61 -12.07 8.58
C HIS A 167 0.95 -13.38 9.31
N ASP A 168 0.54 -14.53 8.75
CA ASP A 168 0.86 -15.86 9.30
C ASP A 168 2.21 -16.43 8.80
N ASN A 169 3.02 -15.64 8.08
CA ASN A 169 4.33 -16.10 7.67
C ASN A 169 5.18 -16.44 8.90
N PRO A 170 5.77 -17.65 8.99
CA PRO A 170 6.54 -18.08 10.17
C PRO A 170 7.76 -17.17 10.46
N ASN A 171 8.21 -16.42 9.47
CA ASN A 171 9.33 -15.48 9.60
C ASN A 171 8.89 -14.04 9.88
N ILE A 172 7.58 -13.75 10.03
CA ILE A 172 7.09 -12.37 10.10
C ILE A 172 7.75 -11.56 11.22
N MET A 173 7.88 -12.13 12.40
CA MET A 173 8.52 -11.45 13.54
C MET A 173 10.02 -11.18 13.30
N LYS A 174 10.71 -12.12 12.66
CA LYS A 174 12.10 -11.96 12.24
C LYS A 174 12.23 -10.83 11.21
N TYR A 175 11.34 -10.80 10.20
CA TYR A 175 11.35 -9.73 9.19
C TYR A 175 11.08 -8.35 9.81
N ILE A 176 10.19 -8.26 10.81
CA ILE A 176 9.96 -7.02 11.56
C ILE A 176 11.24 -6.57 12.27
N ASP A 177 11.90 -7.47 12.98
CA ASP A 177 13.15 -7.15 13.68
C ASP A 177 14.27 -6.73 12.70
N GLU A 178 14.41 -7.41 11.56
CA GLU A 178 15.35 -7.03 10.50
C GLU A 178 15.03 -5.64 9.94
N PHE A 179 13.76 -5.35 9.64
CA PHE A 179 13.32 -4.05 9.12
C PHE A 179 13.57 -2.92 10.11
N LEU A 180 13.22 -3.11 11.38
CA LEU A 180 13.40 -2.08 12.41
C LEU A 180 14.90 -1.76 12.63
N ASN A 181 15.76 -2.76 12.53
CA ASN A 181 17.21 -2.62 12.73
C ASN A 181 17.99 -2.18 11.47
N LEU A 182 17.31 -1.94 10.32
CA LEU A 182 18.00 -1.41 9.14
C LEU A 182 18.59 -0.03 9.42
N ASP A 183 19.91 0.10 9.25
CA ASP A 183 20.58 1.40 9.25
C ASP A 183 20.40 2.12 7.91
N ILE A 184 19.54 3.15 7.90
CA ILE A 184 19.26 4.03 6.77
C ILE A 184 19.68 5.47 7.11
N SER A 185 20.52 5.64 8.12
CA SER A 185 21.01 6.94 8.58
C SER A 185 21.84 7.67 7.50
N PRO A 186 22.02 8.98 7.60
CA PRO A 186 22.93 9.73 6.74
C PRO A 186 24.37 9.23 6.76
N ALA A 187 24.79 8.56 7.84
CA ALA A 187 26.11 7.96 7.97
C ALA A 187 26.24 6.59 7.27
N ALA A 188 25.11 5.95 6.92
CA ALA A 188 25.12 4.67 6.23
C ALA A 188 25.72 4.81 4.82
N TYR A 189 26.32 3.72 4.32
CA TYR A 189 26.78 3.65 2.94
C TYR A 189 25.62 3.99 1.99
N HIS A 190 25.87 4.87 1.01
CA HIS A 190 24.82 5.46 0.17
C HIS A 190 23.85 4.43 -0.44
N ALA A 191 24.32 3.26 -0.89
CA ALA A 191 23.45 2.22 -1.44
C ALA A 191 22.45 1.64 -0.41
N LYS A 192 22.69 1.81 0.89
CA LYS A 192 21.79 1.37 1.97
C LYS A 192 20.74 2.42 2.33
N ARG A 193 20.88 3.66 1.85
CA ARG A 193 20.04 4.81 2.22
C ARG A 193 18.71 4.87 1.47
N ILE A 194 18.41 3.90 0.63
CA ILE A 194 17.13 3.77 -0.07
C ILE A 194 16.00 3.61 0.95
N PRO A 195 14.87 4.32 0.81
CA PRO A 195 13.72 4.17 1.71
C PRO A 195 13.19 2.73 1.69
N ARG A 196 12.65 2.30 2.81
CA ARG A 196 12.15 0.94 3.00
C ARG A 196 10.67 0.94 3.35
N LEU A 197 10.00 -0.12 2.91
CA LEU A 197 8.58 -0.34 3.12
C LEU A 197 8.35 -1.74 3.66
N PHE A 198 7.66 -1.84 4.79
CA PHE A 198 7.15 -3.11 5.32
C PHE A 198 5.66 -3.23 4.95
N TYR A 199 5.28 -4.30 4.28
CA TYR A 199 3.95 -4.51 3.77
C TYR A 199 3.40 -5.85 4.23
N ILE A 200 2.43 -5.83 5.15
CA ILE A 200 1.74 -7.03 5.66
C ILE A 200 0.39 -7.16 4.98
N TRP A 201 0.01 -8.39 4.65
CA TRP A 201 -1.32 -8.69 4.11
C TRP A 201 -1.92 -9.94 4.73
N GLY A 202 -3.20 -10.17 4.53
CA GLY A 202 -3.93 -11.36 4.97
C GLY A 202 -5.44 -11.17 4.94
N HIS A 203 -6.14 -12.03 5.69
CA HIS A 203 -7.59 -11.98 5.85
C HIS A 203 -7.92 -11.95 7.34
N SER A 204 -8.77 -11.03 7.78
CA SER A 204 -9.06 -10.86 9.21
C SER A 204 -9.82 -12.05 9.83
N TYR A 205 -10.59 -12.80 9.03
CA TYR A 205 -11.27 -14.02 9.49
C TYR A 205 -10.31 -15.15 9.89
N GLU A 206 -9.07 -15.09 9.44
CA GLU A 206 -8.05 -16.10 9.79
C GLU A 206 -7.70 -16.03 11.27
N PHE A 207 -7.79 -14.86 11.89
CA PHE A 207 -7.56 -14.71 13.34
C PHE A 207 -8.65 -15.39 14.18
N ASP A 208 -9.91 -15.40 13.73
CA ASP A 208 -10.96 -16.19 14.35
C ASP A 208 -10.77 -17.69 14.11
N ARG A 209 -10.47 -18.06 12.85
CA ARG A 209 -10.26 -19.45 12.45
C ARG A 209 -9.12 -20.12 13.22
N ASN A 210 -8.06 -19.37 13.49
CA ASN A 210 -6.83 -19.86 14.13
C ASN A 210 -6.78 -19.53 15.63
N ASP A 211 -7.81 -18.85 16.18
CA ASP A 211 -7.86 -18.35 17.56
C ASP A 211 -6.58 -17.59 17.97
N ASN A 212 -6.11 -16.71 17.10
CA ASN A 212 -4.80 -16.07 17.26
C ASN A 212 -4.79 -14.54 17.12
N TRP A 213 -5.86 -13.84 17.53
CA TRP A 213 -5.88 -12.36 17.56
C TRP A 213 -4.68 -11.73 18.30
N GLY A 214 -4.13 -12.45 19.29
CA GLY A 214 -2.90 -12.02 19.98
C GLY A 214 -1.68 -11.93 19.06
N HIS A 215 -1.67 -12.67 17.94
CA HIS A 215 -0.57 -12.61 16.97
C HIS A 215 -0.52 -11.27 16.24
N ILE A 216 -1.64 -10.82 15.68
CA ILE A 216 -1.68 -9.51 15.01
C ILE A 216 -1.48 -8.37 16.01
N GLU A 217 -1.99 -8.49 17.23
CA GLU A 217 -1.73 -7.51 18.28
C GLU A 217 -0.24 -7.43 18.63
N ALA A 218 0.47 -8.56 18.71
CA ALA A 218 1.92 -8.58 18.93
C ALA A 218 2.69 -7.92 17.77
N ILE A 219 2.24 -8.11 16.52
CA ILE A 219 2.78 -7.40 15.36
C ILE A 219 2.59 -5.88 15.52
N CYS A 220 1.38 -5.43 15.87
CA CYS A 220 1.12 -4.00 16.10
C CYS A 220 2.00 -3.45 17.22
N GLN A 221 2.17 -4.16 18.33
CA GLN A 221 3.01 -3.74 19.46
C GLN A 221 4.48 -3.56 19.06
N LYS A 222 5.00 -4.39 18.16
CA LYS A 222 6.38 -4.26 17.66
C LYS A 222 6.62 -2.94 16.92
N PHE A 223 5.63 -2.42 16.22
CA PHE A 223 5.73 -1.17 15.47
C PHE A 223 5.29 0.05 16.27
N ALA A 224 4.43 -0.12 17.27
CA ALA A 224 3.77 0.96 18.00
C ALA A 224 4.77 1.91 18.67
N GLY A 225 4.46 3.22 18.63
CA GLY A 225 5.26 4.26 19.26
C GLY A 225 6.63 4.53 18.61
N ASN A 226 6.94 3.88 17.48
CA ASN A 226 8.17 4.15 16.76
C ASN A 226 8.01 5.37 15.84
N GLU A 227 8.56 6.50 16.24
CA GLU A 227 8.48 7.77 15.51
C GLU A 227 9.25 7.78 14.18
N GLU A 228 10.13 6.81 13.92
CA GLU A 228 10.84 6.66 12.65
C GLU A 228 9.97 6.05 11.55
N LEU A 229 8.80 5.50 11.91
CA LEU A 229 7.90 4.83 10.97
C LEU A 229 6.79 5.78 10.49
N TRP A 230 6.49 5.70 9.21
CA TRP A 230 5.27 6.27 8.64
C TRP A 230 4.24 5.16 8.42
N PHE A 231 3.13 5.20 9.15
CA PHE A 231 2.00 4.32 8.92
C PHE A 231 1.09 4.93 7.86
N ALA A 232 0.87 4.23 6.78
CA ALA A 232 0.12 4.73 5.64
C ALA A 232 -0.70 3.64 4.97
N THR A 233 -1.78 4.04 4.31
CA THR A 233 -2.52 3.17 3.41
C THR A 233 -1.74 2.96 2.11
N ASN A 234 -2.16 1.99 1.31
CA ASN A 234 -1.49 1.70 0.05
C ASN A 234 -1.58 2.89 -0.92
N ILE A 235 -2.75 3.54 -1.00
CA ILE A 235 -2.91 4.70 -1.89
C ILE A 235 -2.05 5.89 -1.42
N GLU A 236 -1.94 6.14 -0.13
CA GLU A 236 -1.07 7.19 0.39
C GLU A 236 0.40 6.97 -0.01
N ILE A 237 0.87 5.71 0.05
CA ILE A 237 2.24 5.36 -0.37
C ILE A 237 2.40 5.55 -1.88
N TYR A 238 1.45 5.08 -2.68
CA TYR A 238 1.47 5.26 -4.12
C TYR A 238 1.53 6.74 -4.49
N ASP A 239 0.59 7.53 -4.00
CA ASP A 239 0.49 8.95 -4.32
C ASP A 239 1.74 9.72 -3.90
N TYR A 240 2.31 9.39 -2.73
CA TYR A 240 3.55 10.00 -2.26
C TYR A 240 4.74 9.66 -3.16
N VAL A 241 4.87 8.40 -3.59
CA VAL A 241 5.94 7.98 -4.50
C VAL A 241 5.79 8.65 -5.87
N GLN A 242 4.57 8.79 -6.40
CA GLN A 242 4.33 9.49 -7.66
C GLN A 242 4.63 10.99 -7.54
N ALA A 243 4.26 11.61 -6.42
CA ALA A 243 4.58 13.00 -6.14
C ALA A 243 6.10 13.23 -6.07
N TYR A 244 6.84 12.35 -5.39
CA TYR A 244 8.29 12.40 -5.40
C TYR A 244 8.89 12.26 -6.81
N LYS A 245 8.39 11.32 -7.62
CA LYS A 245 8.82 11.13 -9.02
C LYS A 245 8.51 12.33 -9.92
N SER A 246 7.55 13.17 -9.53
CA SER A 246 7.16 14.38 -10.27
C SER A 246 8.06 15.58 -10.00
N LEU A 247 8.97 15.50 -9.03
CA LEU A 247 9.93 16.57 -8.74
C LEU A 247 10.76 16.92 -9.98
N ARG A 248 10.97 18.21 -10.19
CA ARG A 248 11.77 18.71 -11.32
C ARG A 248 13.09 19.28 -10.82
N TYR A 249 14.16 18.88 -11.48
CA TYR A 249 15.52 19.29 -11.13
C TYR A 249 16.10 20.21 -12.20
N SER A 250 16.90 21.20 -11.78
CA SER A 250 17.77 21.93 -12.70
C SER A 250 18.84 20.99 -13.29
N ALA A 251 19.38 21.33 -14.43
CA ALA A 251 20.37 20.50 -15.12
C ALA A 251 21.65 20.26 -14.28
N ASP A 252 22.00 21.20 -13.41
CA ASP A 252 23.13 21.08 -12.47
C ASP A 252 22.78 20.32 -11.18
N GLY A 253 21.48 19.98 -10.99
CA GLY A 253 20.97 19.25 -9.83
C GLY A 253 20.96 20.06 -8.52
N HIS A 254 21.16 21.38 -8.56
CA HIS A 254 21.18 22.23 -7.37
C HIS A 254 19.82 22.83 -7.00
N THR A 255 18.89 22.86 -7.93
CA THR A 255 17.54 23.42 -7.69
C THR A 255 16.48 22.34 -7.91
N VAL A 256 15.52 22.27 -7.01
CA VAL A 256 14.41 21.29 -7.07
C VAL A 256 13.10 22.05 -6.93
N TYR A 257 12.15 21.76 -7.82
CA TYR A 257 10.78 22.29 -7.80
C TYR A 257 9.80 21.16 -7.53
N ASN A 258 8.86 21.37 -6.62
CA ASN A 258 7.76 20.46 -6.32
C ASN A 258 6.46 20.92 -7.01
N PRO A 259 6.04 20.33 -8.12
CA PRO A 259 4.81 20.70 -8.82
C PRO A 259 3.53 20.08 -8.22
N THR A 260 3.63 19.31 -7.13
CA THR A 260 2.52 18.55 -6.55
C THR A 260 1.85 19.26 -5.39
N LEU A 261 0.70 18.75 -4.95
CA LEU A 261 0.00 19.26 -3.77
C LEU A 261 0.56 18.74 -2.44
N LEU A 262 1.44 17.74 -2.48
CA LEU A 262 2.02 17.12 -1.30
C LEU A 262 3.33 17.80 -0.92
N THR A 263 3.60 17.91 0.38
CA THR A 263 4.94 18.23 0.89
C THR A 263 5.85 17.04 0.70
N ILE A 264 6.97 17.21 0.01
CA ILE A 264 7.91 16.14 -0.31
C ILE A 264 9.19 16.27 0.51
N TRP A 265 9.64 15.15 1.03
CA TRP A 265 10.89 15.05 1.77
C TRP A 265 11.91 14.26 0.95
N LEU A 266 13.14 14.71 0.96
CA LEU A 266 14.26 14.01 0.36
C LEU A 266 15.53 14.16 1.19
N ASP A 267 16.45 13.26 0.95
CA ASP A 267 17.81 13.30 1.46
C ASP A 267 18.77 13.50 0.27
N ALA A 268 19.57 14.53 0.30
CA ALA A 268 20.62 14.76 -0.67
C ALA A 268 21.98 14.72 0.03
N ASP A 269 22.80 13.72 -0.28
CA ASP A 269 24.13 13.49 0.29
C ASP A 269 24.16 13.52 1.85
N GLY A 270 23.11 13.01 2.50
CA GLY A 270 22.98 12.96 3.95
C GLY A 270 22.31 14.17 4.59
N LYS A 271 21.91 15.14 3.80
CA LYS A 271 21.17 16.31 4.31
C LYS A 271 19.68 16.17 3.99
N PRO A 272 18.79 16.30 4.99
CA PRO A 272 17.37 16.28 4.77
C PRO A 272 16.87 17.61 4.17
N TYR A 273 15.93 17.52 3.26
CA TYR A 273 15.22 18.65 2.68
C TYR A 273 13.72 18.39 2.68
N CYS A 274 12.96 19.47 2.92
CA CYS A 274 11.50 19.48 2.86
C CYS A 274 11.08 20.50 1.81
N ILE A 275 10.21 20.12 0.88
CA ILE A 275 9.79 20.94 -0.25
C ILE A 275 8.27 21.03 -0.23
N GLN A 276 7.75 22.23 0.06
CA GLN A 276 6.31 22.46 0.11
C GLN A 276 5.69 22.38 -1.28
N SER A 277 4.36 22.25 -1.34
CA SER A 277 3.60 22.33 -2.59
C SER A 277 3.92 23.63 -3.34
N GLY A 278 4.28 23.52 -4.63
CA GLY A 278 4.61 24.66 -5.49
C GLY A 278 5.94 25.36 -5.17
N GLU A 279 6.72 24.85 -4.22
CA GLU A 279 7.98 25.45 -3.80
C GLU A 279 9.15 25.07 -4.70
N THR A 280 10.09 25.99 -4.85
CA THR A 280 11.40 25.74 -5.44
C THR A 280 12.47 26.00 -4.38
N ILE A 281 13.30 25.01 -4.12
CA ILE A 281 14.40 25.11 -3.17
C ILE A 281 15.76 24.90 -3.84
N ARG A 282 16.81 25.36 -3.17
CA ARG A 282 18.19 25.03 -3.52
C ARG A 282 18.71 23.95 -2.55
N ILE A 283 19.26 22.86 -3.10
CA ILE A 283 19.92 21.80 -2.36
C ILE A 283 21.45 22.00 -2.48
N ASN A 284 22.14 22.02 -1.33
CA ASN A 284 23.58 22.33 -1.23
C ASN A 284 24.36 21.10 -0.77
#